data_6456edd4051f0ccbeb63b6e98fde878b
#
_entry.id   6456edd4051f0ccbeb63b6e98fde878b
#
_cell.length_a   1.000
_cell.length_b   1.000
_cell.length_c   1.000
_cell.angle_alpha   90.00
_cell.angle_beta   90.00
_cell.angle_gamma   90.00
#
_symmetry.space_group_name_H-M   'P 1'
#
loop_
_entity.id
_entity.type
_entity.pdbx_description
1 polymer ?
#
loop_
_entity_poly.entity_id
_entity_poly.type
_entity_poly.pdbx_seq_one_letter_code
_entity_poly.pdbx_strand_id
1 'polypeptide(L)'
;MISTKGRYALRVMLDLAENADGGYVPLKDIAARKEISKKYLEIIVKDLVGGNLISGVSGKGGGYRLCRAPEDYSVGEILELMEGPLASVACLSTSAPPCPRASDCQTLSLWAGYERLTHDYFYGKKLTDLEPKK
;
A
#
# COMPACT_ATOMS: atom_id res chain seq x y z
N MET A 1 2.66 -11.79 6.03
CA MET A 1 3.87 -11.49 5.22
C MET A 1 3.51 -10.51 4.12
N ILE A 2 4.40 -9.57 3.83
CA ILE A 2 4.17 -8.60 2.76
C ILE A 2 4.59 -9.21 1.42
N SER A 3 3.67 -9.24 0.47
CA SER A 3 3.91 -9.83 -0.84
C SER A 3 4.71 -8.89 -1.75
N THR A 4 5.15 -9.42 -2.88
CA THR A 4 5.79 -8.63 -3.93
C THR A 4 4.86 -7.52 -4.41
N LYS A 5 3.57 -7.81 -4.53
CA LYS A 5 2.55 -6.84 -4.96
C LYS A 5 2.50 -5.64 -4.01
N GLY A 6 2.48 -5.88 -2.70
CA GLY A 6 2.47 -4.79 -1.71
C GLY A 6 3.73 -3.95 -1.77
N ARG A 7 4.89 -4.61 -1.86
CA ARG A 7 6.16 -3.89 -1.97
C ARG A 7 6.25 -3.05 -3.23
N TYR A 8 5.77 -3.59 -4.35
CA TYR A 8 5.79 -2.86 -5.62
C TYR A 8 4.79 -1.70 -5.62
N ALA A 9 3.65 -1.86 -4.93
CA ALA A 9 2.69 -0.77 -4.80
C ALA A 9 3.32 0.44 -4.10
N LEU A 10 4.14 0.20 -3.07
CA LEU A 10 4.88 1.29 -2.42
C LEU A 10 5.83 1.98 -3.39
N ARG A 11 6.52 1.20 -4.23
CA ARG A 11 7.42 1.77 -5.24
C ARG A 11 6.67 2.62 -6.25
N VAL A 12 5.48 2.21 -6.66
CA VAL A 12 4.63 2.98 -7.56
C VAL A 12 4.20 4.28 -6.91
N MET A 13 3.73 4.21 -5.66
CA MET A 13 3.32 5.41 -4.93
C MET A 13 4.47 6.40 -4.77
N LEU A 14 5.67 5.89 -4.49
CA LEU A 14 6.87 6.74 -4.40
C LEU A 14 7.21 7.39 -5.73
N ASP A 15 7.10 6.64 -6.82
CA ASP A 15 7.36 7.19 -8.15
C ASP A 15 6.42 8.35 -8.46
N LEU A 16 5.15 8.18 -8.15
CA LEU A 16 4.16 9.24 -8.36
C LEU A 16 4.41 10.45 -7.47
N ALA A 17 4.87 10.23 -6.24
CA ALA A 17 5.20 11.31 -5.33
C ALA A 17 6.42 12.10 -5.81
N GLU A 18 7.45 11.39 -6.27
CA GLU A 18 8.70 12.00 -6.71
C GLU A 18 8.58 12.73 -8.05
N ASN A 19 7.60 12.34 -8.87
CA ASN A 19 7.43 12.88 -10.23
C ASN A 19 6.11 13.64 -10.38
N ALA A 20 5.56 14.15 -9.28
CA ALA A 20 4.30 14.88 -9.26
C ALA A 20 4.51 16.35 -9.67
N ASP A 21 4.57 16.59 -10.96
CA ASP A 21 4.71 17.95 -11.51
C ASP A 21 3.34 18.59 -11.78
N GLY A 22 2.31 18.13 -11.08
CA GLY A 22 0.95 18.59 -11.30
C GLY A 22 0.22 17.88 -12.43
N GLY A 23 0.91 17.02 -13.20
CA GLY A 23 0.35 16.26 -14.30
C GLY A 23 0.26 14.78 -14.02
N TYR A 24 -0.23 14.05 -15.01
CA TYR A 24 -0.33 12.59 -14.93
C TYR A 24 0.98 11.94 -15.39
N VAL A 25 1.37 10.88 -14.71
CA VAL A 25 2.58 10.13 -15.04
C VAL A 25 2.19 8.91 -15.87
N PRO A 26 2.69 8.79 -17.12
CA PRO A 26 2.37 7.62 -17.94
C PRO A 26 2.87 6.32 -17.36
N LEU A 27 2.10 5.26 -17.54
CA LEU A 27 2.44 3.93 -17.02
C LEU A 27 3.80 3.45 -17.51
N LYS A 28 4.13 3.71 -18.77
CA LYS A 28 5.41 3.31 -19.37
C LYS A 28 6.60 3.93 -18.64
N ASP A 29 6.44 5.16 -18.14
CA ASP A 29 7.51 5.85 -17.43
C ASP A 29 7.74 5.24 -16.05
N ILE A 30 6.65 4.88 -15.37
CA ILE A 30 6.73 4.19 -14.07
C ILE A 30 7.41 2.83 -14.26
N ALA A 31 6.98 2.09 -15.28
CA ALA A 31 7.54 0.77 -15.60
C ALA A 31 9.06 0.85 -15.82
N ALA A 32 9.49 1.86 -16.58
CA ALA A 32 10.91 2.03 -16.90
C ALA A 32 11.72 2.42 -15.68
N ARG A 33 11.24 3.40 -14.89
CA ARG A 33 12.00 3.89 -13.72
C ARG A 33 12.08 2.86 -12.59
N LYS A 34 11.00 2.10 -12.37
CA LYS A 34 10.94 1.15 -11.25
C LYS A 34 11.23 -0.29 -11.68
N GLU A 35 11.49 -0.49 -12.96
CA GLU A 35 11.83 -1.82 -13.51
C GLU A 35 10.77 -2.87 -13.17
N ILE A 36 9.50 -2.49 -13.35
CA ILE A 36 8.36 -3.38 -13.14
C ILE A 36 7.73 -3.65 -14.50
N SER A 37 7.35 -4.90 -14.78
CA SER A 37 6.70 -5.21 -16.05
C SER A 37 5.40 -4.43 -16.18
N LYS A 38 5.11 -3.97 -17.40
CA LYS A 38 3.91 -3.18 -17.67
C LYS A 38 2.65 -3.94 -17.28
N LYS A 39 2.60 -5.23 -17.59
CA LYS A 39 1.46 -6.09 -17.28
C LYS A 39 1.20 -6.18 -15.78
N TYR A 40 2.26 -6.39 -15.00
CA TYR A 40 2.15 -6.45 -13.54
C TYR A 40 1.74 -5.09 -12.97
N LEU A 41 2.32 -4.05 -13.51
CA LEU A 41 2.03 -2.68 -13.10
C LEU A 41 0.57 -2.31 -13.33
N GLU A 42 -0.02 -2.78 -14.43
CA GLU A 42 -1.44 -2.56 -14.72
C GLU A 42 -2.34 -3.13 -13.62
N ILE A 43 -1.98 -4.29 -13.08
CA ILE A 43 -2.72 -4.91 -11.98
C ILE A 43 -2.63 -4.05 -10.72
N ILE A 44 -1.43 -3.58 -10.40
CA ILE A 44 -1.17 -2.76 -9.21
C ILE A 44 -1.94 -1.44 -9.28
N VAL A 45 -1.82 -0.71 -10.38
CA VAL A 45 -2.49 0.59 -10.52
C VAL A 45 -4.01 0.44 -10.52
N LYS A 46 -4.53 -0.65 -11.05
CA LYS A 46 -5.97 -0.91 -11.02
C LYS A 46 -6.47 -0.99 -9.58
N ASP A 47 -5.75 -1.69 -8.72
CA ASP A 47 -6.11 -1.81 -7.31
C ASP A 47 -5.96 -0.48 -6.58
N LEU A 48 -4.90 0.28 -6.87
CA LEU A 48 -4.68 1.59 -6.26
C LEU A 48 -5.78 2.59 -6.64
N VAL A 49 -6.21 2.56 -7.91
CA VAL A 49 -7.33 3.40 -8.37
C VAL A 49 -8.61 2.95 -7.67
N GLY A 50 -8.85 1.65 -7.59
CA GLY A 50 -10.03 1.10 -6.92
C GLY A 50 -10.14 1.50 -5.46
N GLY A 51 -9.00 1.68 -4.79
CA GLY A 51 -8.95 2.14 -3.40
C GLY A 51 -8.89 3.64 -3.24
N ASN A 52 -9.02 4.40 -4.33
CA ASN A 52 -8.99 5.85 -4.33
C ASN A 52 -7.67 6.46 -3.84
N LEU A 53 -6.57 5.72 -3.96
CA LEU A 53 -5.25 6.24 -3.60
C LEU A 53 -4.60 7.00 -4.75
N ILE A 54 -4.93 6.63 -5.99
CA ILE A 54 -4.46 7.35 -7.18
C ILE A 54 -5.64 7.53 -8.13
N SER A 55 -5.50 8.46 -9.07
CA SER A 55 -6.46 8.63 -10.14
C SER A 55 -5.76 8.45 -11.48
N GLY A 56 -6.51 7.98 -12.48
CA GLY A 56 -5.98 7.72 -13.80
C GLY A 56 -6.83 8.36 -14.89
N VAL A 57 -6.16 8.76 -15.97
CA VAL A 57 -6.80 9.31 -17.17
C VAL A 57 -6.20 8.58 -18.37
N SER A 58 -7.06 8.11 -19.27
CA SER A 58 -6.61 7.42 -20.48
C SER A 58 -6.37 8.43 -21.62
N GLY A 59 -5.68 7.95 -22.65
CA GLY A 59 -5.44 8.74 -23.87
C GLY A 59 -4.14 9.51 -23.82
N LYS A 60 -3.98 10.39 -24.82
CA LYS A 60 -2.79 11.20 -24.97
C LYS A 60 -2.67 12.18 -23.79
N GLY A 61 -1.50 12.23 -23.17
CA GLY A 61 -1.29 13.05 -21.98
C GLY A 61 -1.84 12.42 -20.71
N GLY A 62 -2.35 11.18 -20.80
CA GLY A 62 -2.89 10.48 -19.64
C GLY A 62 -1.84 9.78 -18.82
N GLY A 63 -2.29 9.08 -17.81
CA GLY A 63 -1.44 8.37 -16.85
C GLY A 63 -2.08 8.38 -15.48
N TYR A 64 -1.26 8.41 -14.46
CA TYR A 64 -1.72 8.33 -13.07
C TYR A 64 -1.12 9.45 -12.23
N ARG A 65 -1.84 9.84 -11.19
CA ARG A 65 -1.34 10.80 -10.20
C ARG A 65 -1.95 10.52 -8.84
N LEU A 66 -1.30 11.05 -7.80
CA LEU A 66 -1.80 10.93 -6.44
C LEU A 66 -3.10 11.72 -6.26
N CYS A 67 -4.00 11.20 -5.43
CA CYS A 67 -5.24 11.88 -5.06
C CYS A 67 -5.06 12.86 -3.92
N ARG A 68 -3.97 12.70 -3.15
CA ARG A 68 -3.65 13.50 -1.98
C ARG A 68 -2.19 13.94 -2.02
N ALA A 69 -1.83 14.89 -1.16
CA ALA A 69 -0.42 15.23 -0.98
C ALA A 69 0.35 14.01 -0.45
N PRO A 70 1.63 13.84 -0.83
CA PRO A 70 2.40 12.66 -0.39
C PRO A 70 2.42 12.46 1.13
N GLU A 71 2.47 13.54 1.91
CA GLU A 71 2.49 13.48 3.37
C GLU A 71 1.17 13.01 3.98
N ASP A 72 0.11 12.93 3.18
CA ASP A 72 -1.21 12.48 3.66
C ASP A 72 -1.46 10.99 3.46
N TYR A 73 -0.45 10.24 3.00
CA TYR A 73 -0.55 8.79 2.83
C TYR A 73 0.22 8.07 3.93
N SER A 74 -0.43 7.10 4.57
CA SER A 74 0.27 6.19 5.47
C SER A 74 0.73 4.96 4.68
N VAL A 75 1.86 4.38 5.07
CA VAL A 75 2.33 3.12 4.50
C VAL A 75 1.33 2.01 4.81
N GLY A 76 0.73 2.06 6.00
CA GLY A 76 -0.25 1.05 6.42
C GLY A 76 -1.46 0.96 5.51
N GLU A 77 -2.04 2.09 5.11
CA GLU A 77 -3.22 2.06 4.24
C GLU A 77 -2.90 1.52 2.85
N ILE A 78 -1.70 1.80 2.34
CA ILE A 78 -1.28 1.27 1.04
C ILE A 78 -1.13 -0.25 1.12
N LEU A 79 -0.44 -0.73 2.15
CA LEU A 79 -0.23 -2.17 2.34
C LEU A 79 -1.54 -2.92 2.57
N GLU A 80 -2.45 -2.39 3.38
CA GLU A 80 -3.73 -3.05 3.62
C GLU A 80 -4.59 -3.14 2.37
N LEU A 81 -4.54 -2.12 1.52
CA LEU A 81 -5.27 -2.16 0.26
C LEU A 81 -4.78 -3.30 -0.63
N MET A 82 -3.47 -3.55 -0.65
CA MET A 82 -2.86 -4.54 -1.52
C MET A 82 -2.88 -5.95 -0.93
N GLU A 83 -2.69 -6.06 0.38
CA GLU A 83 -2.54 -7.35 1.07
C GLU A 83 -3.82 -7.82 1.75
N GLY A 84 -4.78 -6.92 1.96
CA GLY A 84 -5.87 -7.16 2.88
C GLY A 84 -5.45 -6.83 4.32
N PRO A 85 -6.23 -7.26 5.32
CA PRO A 85 -5.91 -6.97 6.71
C PRO A 85 -4.48 -7.41 7.08
N LEU A 86 -3.76 -6.55 7.80
CA LEU A 86 -2.37 -6.82 8.19
C LEU A 86 -2.26 -7.67 9.46
N ALA A 87 -3.30 -8.45 9.79
CA ALA A 87 -3.30 -9.30 10.96
C ALA A 87 -2.25 -10.40 10.84
N SER A 88 -1.47 -10.61 11.91
CA SER A 88 -0.44 -11.65 11.95
C SER A 88 -1.03 -13.06 11.99
N VAL A 89 -2.23 -13.21 12.54
CA VAL A 89 -2.97 -14.47 12.54
C VAL A 89 -4.41 -14.22 12.12
N ALA A 90 -5.05 -15.23 11.53
CA ALA A 90 -6.39 -15.09 10.96
C ALA A 90 -7.43 -14.62 11.98
N CYS A 91 -7.34 -15.06 13.23
CA CYS A 91 -8.31 -14.72 14.26
C CYS A 91 -8.28 -13.25 14.68
N LEU A 92 -7.23 -12.51 14.34
CA LEU A 92 -7.10 -11.08 14.63
C LEU A 92 -7.48 -10.20 13.44
N SER A 93 -7.79 -10.80 12.30
CA SER A 93 -8.25 -10.05 11.13
C SER A 93 -9.60 -9.40 11.39
N THR A 94 -9.78 -8.16 10.92
CA THR A 94 -11.06 -7.45 11.06
C THR A 94 -12.20 -8.15 10.34
N SER A 95 -11.89 -8.96 9.34
CA SER A 95 -12.88 -9.72 8.58
C SER A 95 -13.13 -11.12 9.13
N ALA A 96 -12.36 -11.55 10.15
CA ALA A 96 -12.51 -12.88 10.71
C ALA A 96 -13.65 -12.95 11.73
N PRO A 97 -14.33 -14.10 11.83
CA PRO A 97 -15.29 -14.31 12.92
C PRO A 97 -14.57 -14.38 14.26
N PRO A 98 -15.26 -14.14 15.38
CA PRO A 98 -14.64 -14.27 16.70
C PRO A 98 -14.05 -15.67 16.88
N CYS A 99 -12.84 -15.73 17.43
CA CYS A 99 -12.17 -17.00 17.68
C CYS A 99 -12.87 -17.74 18.82
N PRO A 100 -13.30 -19.01 18.61
CA PRO A 100 -13.95 -19.78 19.66
C PRO A 100 -13.07 -20.01 20.91
N ARG A 101 -11.76 -19.87 20.75
CA ARG A 101 -10.80 -20.09 21.83
C ARG A 101 -10.23 -18.79 22.40
N ALA A 102 -10.84 -17.63 22.09
CA ALA A 102 -10.28 -16.34 22.50
C ALA A 102 -10.14 -16.24 24.03
N SER A 103 -11.06 -16.81 24.80
CA SER A 103 -11.06 -16.72 26.26
C SER A 103 -10.00 -17.58 26.92
N ASP A 104 -9.54 -18.66 26.28
CA ASP A 104 -8.57 -19.60 26.85
C ASP A 104 -7.33 -19.81 25.98
N CYS A 105 -7.16 -18.98 24.94
CA CYS A 105 -6.00 -19.05 24.07
C CYS A 105 -4.78 -18.46 24.78
N GLN A 106 -3.80 -19.30 25.08
CA GLN A 106 -2.61 -18.88 25.81
C GLN A 106 -1.68 -17.97 25.02
N THR A 107 -1.78 -17.98 23.67
CA THR A 107 -0.89 -17.19 22.81
C THR A 107 -1.55 -15.94 22.24
N LEU A 108 -2.84 -15.73 22.54
CA LEU A 108 -3.58 -14.61 21.96
C LEU A 108 -2.94 -13.25 22.29
N SER A 109 -2.50 -13.06 23.55
CA SER A 109 -1.88 -11.79 23.94
C SER A 109 -0.58 -11.52 23.19
N LEU A 110 0.18 -12.58 22.88
CA LEU A 110 1.40 -12.45 22.09
C LEU A 110 1.08 -11.95 20.69
N TRP A 111 0.12 -12.59 20.03
CA TRP A 111 -0.25 -12.21 18.66
C TRP A 111 -0.92 -10.84 18.61
N ALA A 112 -1.75 -10.51 19.59
CA ALA A 112 -2.37 -9.19 19.67
C ALA A 112 -1.32 -8.09 19.85
N GLY A 113 -0.29 -8.35 20.67
CA GLY A 113 0.81 -7.42 20.87
C GLY A 113 1.63 -7.22 19.59
N TYR A 114 1.94 -8.32 18.92
CA TYR A 114 2.68 -8.28 17.63
C TYR A 114 1.88 -7.50 16.57
N GLU A 115 0.59 -7.77 16.45
CA GLU A 115 -0.26 -7.07 15.50
C GLU A 115 -0.29 -5.57 15.78
N ARG A 116 -0.42 -5.19 17.04
CA ARG A 116 -0.44 -3.78 17.42
C ARG A 116 0.86 -3.09 17.04
N LEU A 117 1.99 -3.73 17.30
CA LEU A 117 3.30 -3.19 16.93
C LEU A 117 3.42 -3.02 15.42
N THR A 118 3.00 -4.03 14.66
CA THR A 118 3.07 -3.99 13.19
C THR A 118 2.15 -2.91 12.62
N HIS A 119 0.92 -2.88 13.10
CA HIS A 119 -0.07 -1.90 12.68
C HIS A 119 0.41 -0.48 12.96
N ASP A 120 0.83 -0.23 14.20
CA ASP A 120 1.27 1.11 14.60
C ASP A 120 2.51 1.54 13.82
N TYR A 121 3.41 0.60 13.55
CA TYR A 121 4.62 0.89 12.78
C TYR A 121 4.26 1.34 11.37
N PHE A 122 3.45 0.57 10.65
CA PHE A 122 3.12 0.89 9.26
C PHE A 122 2.21 2.11 9.14
N TYR A 123 1.23 2.27 10.04
CA TYR A 123 0.36 3.44 10.01
C TYR A 123 1.04 4.69 10.53
N GLY A 124 2.09 4.54 11.32
CA GLY A 124 2.92 5.65 11.78
C GLY A 124 3.92 6.15 10.75
N LYS A 125 4.14 5.39 9.66
CA LYS A 125 5.03 5.79 8.57
C LYS A 125 4.24 6.44 7.46
N LYS A 126 4.72 7.58 6.98
CA LYS A 126 4.13 8.28 5.85
C LYS A 126 4.92 7.98 4.58
N LEU A 127 4.28 8.18 3.44
CA LEU A 127 4.95 7.98 2.16
C LEU A 127 6.21 8.85 2.07
N THR A 128 6.15 10.08 2.60
CA THR A 128 7.29 10.99 2.62
C THR A 128 8.47 10.49 3.46
N ASP A 129 8.23 9.61 4.43
CA ASP A 129 9.32 8.99 5.22
C ASP A 129 10.18 8.07 4.37
N LEU A 130 9.68 7.62 3.23
CA LEU A 130 10.36 6.71 2.32
C LEU A 130 11.05 7.41 1.16
N GLU A 131 10.85 8.72 1.02
CA GLU A 131 11.49 9.47 -0.07
C GLU A 131 12.99 9.52 0.13
N PRO A 132 13.77 9.58 -0.99
CA PRO A 132 15.21 9.65 -0.89
C PRO A 132 15.64 10.87 -0.10
N LYS A 133 16.60 10.67 0.79
CA LYS A 133 17.22 11.79 1.51
C LYS A 133 18.14 12.54 0.57
N LYS A 134 17.96 13.84 0.51
CA LYS A 134 18.83 14.69 -0.29
C LYS A 134 20.06 15.10 0.52
#